data_a695997604af4f8cf314806337753414
#
_entry.id   a695997604af4f8cf314806337753414
#
_cell.length_a   1.000
_cell.length_b   1.000
_cell.length_c   1.000
_cell.angle_alpha   90.00
_cell.angle_beta   90.00
_cell.angle_gamma   90.00
#
_symmetry.space_group_name_H-M   'P 1'
#
loop_
_entity.id
_entity.type
_entity.pdbx_description
1 polymer ?
#
loop_
_entity_poly.entity_id
_entity_poly.type
_entity_poly.pdbx_seq_one_letter_code
_entity_poly.pdbx_strand_id
1 'polypeptide(L)'
;MDNNATISSQLSIVNCQLSILKSYFPTLTDAQKRQIDALFDLYSDWNSKINVISRKDIENLYLHHVLHSLGILKMLKFREGSTIMDIGTGGGFPGIPLAILFPETHFHLVDSIGKKIKVGQAVAEAIGLENVSFRHCRGEEEKQLFDFVVSRAVMPLADLVKIVRKNIKKEQINALPNGLICLKGGELAHEILPFRNQAISMDLKDHFKEEFFETKKVVYVPLCCLLYTSPS
;
A
#
# COMPACT_ATOMS: atom_id res chain seq x y z
N MET A 1 -18.85 21.06 -27.51
CA MET A 1 -18.13 20.03 -28.33
C MET A 1 -16.93 19.40 -27.61
N ASP A 2 -16.63 19.75 -26.34
CA ASP A 2 -15.37 19.39 -25.71
C ASP A 2 -15.34 18.16 -24.78
N ASN A 3 -16.51 17.60 -24.41
CA ASN A 3 -16.53 16.46 -23.47
C ASN A 3 -15.95 15.17 -24.06
N ASN A 4 -16.19 14.87 -25.33
CA ASN A 4 -15.70 13.63 -25.94
C ASN A 4 -14.18 13.65 -26.17
N ALA A 5 -13.59 14.78 -26.48
CA ALA A 5 -12.14 14.93 -26.63
C ALA A 5 -11.43 14.78 -25.27
N THR A 6 -11.99 15.35 -24.22
CA THR A 6 -11.47 15.24 -22.85
C THR A 6 -11.52 13.81 -22.32
N ILE A 7 -12.63 13.10 -22.52
CA ILE A 7 -12.78 11.69 -22.10
C ILE A 7 -11.81 10.79 -22.88
N SER A 8 -11.63 11.02 -24.18
CA SER A 8 -10.68 10.26 -25.00
C SER A 8 -9.23 10.46 -24.54
N SER A 9 -8.85 11.67 -24.18
CA SER A 9 -7.51 11.97 -23.68
C SER A 9 -7.25 11.34 -22.29
N GLN A 10 -8.23 11.37 -21.41
CA GLN A 10 -8.14 10.74 -20.07
C GLN A 10 -7.95 9.22 -20.17
N LEU A 11 -8.76 8.55 -20.99
CA LEU A 11 -8.62 7.11 -21.23
C LEU A 11 -7.27 6.74 -21.84
N SER A 12 -6.72 7.59 -22.70
CA SER A 12 -5.37 7.39 -23.25
C SER A 12 -4.28 7.42 -22.17
N ILE A 13 -4.34 8.37 -21.23
CA ILE A 13 -3.40 8.49 -20.11
C ILE A 13 -3.50 7.25 -19.21
N VAL A 14 -4.71 6.87 -18.83
CA VAL A 14 -4.97 5.71 -17.96
C VAL A 14 -4.46 4.43 -18.59
N ASN A 15 -4.71 4.19 -19.88
CA ASN A 15 -4.26 3.02 -20.62
C ASN A 15 -2.71 2.99 -20.74
N CYS A 16 -2.07 4.13 -20.92
CA CYS A 16 -0.62 4.24 -20.93
C CYS A 16 -0.03 3.83 -19.57
N GLN A 17 -0.56 4.35 -18.46
CA GLN A 17 -0.10 4.01 -17.13
C GLN A 17 -0.34 2.53 -16.80
N LEU A 18 -1.48 1.95 -17.23
CA LEU A 18 -1.77 0.54 -17.05
C LEU A 18 -0.76 -0.33 -17.81
N SER A 19 -0.37 0.08 -19.02
CA SER A 19 0.67 -0.60 -19.80
C SER A 19 2.04 -0.53 -19.10
N ILE A 20 2.40 0.63 -18.55
CA ILE A 20 3.61 0.82 -17.74
C ILE A 20 3.59 -0.13 -16.55
N LEU A 21 2.52 -0.15 -15.77
CA LEU A 21 2.37 -1.04 -14.61
C LEU A 21 2.58 -2.51 -15.02
N LYS A 22 1.90 -2.96 -16.08
CA LYS A 22 2.02 -4.34 -16.57
C LYS A 22 3.44 -4.68 -17.04
N SER A 23 4.19 -3.70 -17.56
CA SER A 23 5.58 -3.91 -17.96
C SER A 23 6.52 -4.20 -16.78
N TYR A 24 6.24 -3.63 -15.61
CA TYR A 24 6.99 -3.91 -14.38
C TYR A 24 6.63 -5.26 -13.76
N PHE A 25 5.46 -5.82 -14.09
CA PHE A 25 4.95 -7.09 -13.57
C PHE A 25 4.52 -8.03 -14.70
N PRO A 26 5.46 -8.51 -15.52
CA PRO A 26 5.14 -9.33 -16.71
C PRO A 26 4.56 -10.72 -16.38
N THR A 27 4.73 -11.18 -15.14
CA THR A 27 4.27 -12.51 -14.68
C THR A 27 2.86 -12.50 -14.06
N LEU A 28 2.12 -11.40 -14.17
CA LEU A 28 0.73 -11.35 -13.71
C LEU A 28 -0.11 -12.43 -14.40
N THR A 29 -0.89 -13.15 -13.60
CA THR A 29 -1.90 -14.07 -14.11
C THR A 29 -3.02 -13.32 -14.81
N ASP A 30 -3.83 -14.01 -15.62
CA ASP A 30 -4.96 -13.35 -16.29
C ASP A 30 -6.04 -12.90 -15.29
N ALA A 31 -6.18 -13.58 -14.16
CA ALA A 31 -7.06 -13.14 -13.08
C ALA A 31 -6.57 -11.79 -12.48
N GLN A 32 -5.28 -11.70 -12.12
CA GLN A 32 -4.68 -10.47 -11.60
C GLN A 32 -4.76 -9.31 -12.60
N LYS A 33 -4.54 -9.58 -13.89
CA LYS A 33 -4.71 -8.57 -14.95
C LYS A 33 -6.13 -8.02 -14.98
N ARG A 34 -7.15 -8.91 -14.98
CA ARG A 34 -8.56 -8.49 -14.95
C ARG A 34 -8.89 -7.68 -13.69
N GLN A 35 -8.40 -8.09 -12.53
CA GLN A 35 -8.61 -7.38 -11.27
C GLN A 35 -8.00 -5.97 -11.32
N ILE A 36 -6.76 -5.85 -11.81
CA ILE A 36 -6.09 -4.55 -11.97
C ILE A 36 -6.82 -3.66 -12.99
N ASP A 37 -7.22 -4.23 -14.14
CA ASP A 37 -7.89 -3.48 -15.21
C ASP A 37 -9.22 -2.85 -14.75
N ALA A 38 -9.92 -3.52 -13.84
CA ALA A 38 -11.20 -3.04 -13.31
C ALA A 38 -11.05 -1.87 -12.30
N LEU A 39 -9.86 -1.65 -11.74
CA LEU A 39 -9.69 -0.69 -10.64
C LEU A 39 -10.04 0.74 -11.03
N PHE A 40 -9.69 1.18 -12.25
CA PHE A 40 -9.93 2.57 -12.66
C PHE A 40 -11.42 2.91 -12.67
N ASP A 41 -12.23 2.09 -13.30
CA ASP A 41 -13.68 2.33 -13.41
C ASP A 41 -14.34 2.28 -12.03
N LEU A 42 -13.96 1.30 -11.19
CA LEU A 42 -14.48 1.16 -9.84
C LEU A 42 -14.13 2.36 -8.95
N TYR A 43 -12.86 2.76 -8.93
CA TYR A 43 -12.45 3.91 -8.12
C TYR A 43 -13.00 5.23 -8.66
N SER A 44 -13.14 5.39 -9.97
CA SER A 44 -13.74 6.58 -10.58
C SER A 44 -15.21 6.73 -10.19
N ASP A 45 -16.00 5.64 -10.25
CA ASP A 45 -17.39 5.64 -9.82
C ASP A 45 -17.52 5.97 -8.33
N TRP A 46 -16.75 5.28 -7.47
CA TRP A 46 -16.79 5.53 -6.04
C TRP A 46 -16.27 6.93 -5.66
N ASN A 47 -15.23 7.42 -6.33
CA ASN A 47 -14.62 8.73 -6.04
C ASN A 47 -15.56 9.88 -6.40
N SER A 48 -16.51 9.65 -7.33
CA SER A 48 -17.60 10.60 -7.61
C SER A 48 -18.53 10.83 -6.40
N LYS A 49 -18.66 9.81 -5.53
CA LYS A 49 -19.56 9.76 -4.36
C LYS A 49 -18.82 10.04 -3.07
N ILE A 50 -17.62 9.43 -2.90
CA ILE A 50 -16.78 9.50 -1.70
C ILE A 50 -15.35 9.76 -2.13
N ASN A 51 -14.79 10.91 -1.76
CA ASN A 51 -13.43 11.30 -2.13
C ASN A 51 -12.38 10.47 -1.36
N VAL A 52 -11.89 9.39 -1.97
CA VAL A 52 -10.81 8.54 -1.44
C VAL A 52 -9.47 8.81 -2.12
N ILE A 53 -9.52 9.35 -3.34
CA ILE A 53 -8.37 9.84 -4.12
C ILE A 53 -8.66 11.29 -4.50
N SER A 54 -7.68 12.16 -4.47
CA SER A 54 -7.86 13.54 -4.94
C SER A 54 -8.47 13.53 -6.35
N ARG A 55 -9.48 14.39 -6.59
CA ARG A 55 -10.13 14.49 -7.91
C ARG A 55 -9.16 14.80 -9.05
N LYS A 56 -8.07 15.50 -8.74
CA LYS A 56 -7.00 15.83 -9.70
C LYS A 56 -6.04 14.65 -9.95
N ASP A 57 -6.09 13.61 -9.10
CA ASP A 57 -5.13 12.51 -9.12
C ASP A 57 -5.76 11.17 -9.51
N ILE A 58 -7.07 11.12 -9.73
CA ILE A 58 -7.76 9.90 -10.13
C ILE A 58 -7.25 9.35 -11.48
N GLU A 59 -6.88 10.23 -12.40
CA GLU A 59 -6.32 9.87 -13.70
C GLU A 59 -4.93 9.20 -13.56
N ASN A 60 -4.26 9.42 -12.44
CA ASN A 60 -2.98 8.83 -12.09
C ASN A 60 -3.10 7.56 -11.23
N LEU A 61 -4.28 6.94 -11.20
CA LEU A 61 -4.56 5.79 -10.34
C LEU A 61 -3.49 4.71 -10.45
N TYR A 62 -3.15 4.30 -11.67
CA TYR A 62 -2.21 3.19 -11.87
C TYR A 62 -0.79 3.53 -11.49
N LEU A 63 -0.35 4.75 -11.71
CA LEU A 63 1.01 5.18 -11.39
C LEU A 63 1.15 5.57 -9.92
N HIS A 64 0.32 6.53 -9.47
CA HIS A 64 0.47 7.16 -8.16
C HIS A 64 -0.10 6.31 -7.02
N HIS A 65 -1.03 5.38 -7.31
CA HIS A 65 -1.67 4.59 -6.27
C HIS A 65 -1.37 3.10 -6.40
N VAL A 66 -1.58 2.49 -7.55
CA VAL A 66 -1.37 1.04 -7.71
C VAL A 66 0.13 0.72 -7.76
N LEU A 67 0.89 1.27 -8.72
CA LEU A 67 2.31 0.99 -8.87
C LEU A 67 3.12 1.44 -7.64
N HIS A 68 2.77 2.59 -7.05
CA HIS A 68 3.38 3.04 -5.80
C HIS A 68 3.16 2.03 -4.67
N SER A 69 1.95 1.49 -4.51
CA SER A 69 1.66 0.44 -3.52
C SER A 69 2.52 -0.80 -3.73
N LEU A 70 2.70 -1.19 -4.99
CA LEU A 70 3.53 -2.33 -5.38
C LEU A 70 5.04 -2.07 -5.23
N GLY A 71 5.44 -0.85 -4.98
CA GLY A 71 6.82 -0.51 -4.60
C GLY A 71 7.31 -1.29 -3.37
N ILE A 72 6.41 -1.70 -2.48
CA ILE A 72 6.73 -2.55 -1.32
C ILE A 72 7.40 -3.86 -1.74
N LEU A 73 7.05 -4.40 -2.92
CA LEU A 73 7.64 -5.64 -3.45
C LEU A 73 9.14 -5.53 -3.78
N LYS A 74 9.64 -4.31 -3.89
CA LYS A 74 11.08 -4.08 -4.09
C LYS A 74 11.87 -4.30 -2.80
N MET A 75 11.21 -4.17 -1.65
CA MET A 75 11.78 -4.44 -0.33
C MET A 75 11.58 -5.90 0.08
N LEU A 76 10.37 -6.45 -0.07
CA LEU A 76 10.01 -7.79 0.39
C LEU A 76 8.89 -8.39 -0.45
N LYS A 77 9.01 -9.68 -0.77
CA LYS A 77 7.90 -10.52 -1.24
C LYS A 77 7.36 -11.30 -0.04
N PHE A 78 6.08 -11.14 0.24
CA PHE A 78 5.42 -11.88 1.32
C PHE A 78 5.36 -13.38 0.99
N ARG A 79 5.65 -14.20 2.01
CA ARG A 79 5.53 -15.65 1.91
C ARG A 79 4.05 -16.05 2.07
N GLU A 80 3.67 -17.14 1.42
CA GLU A 80 2.37 -17.79 1.60
C GLU A 80 2.01 -17.95 3.10
N GLY A 81 0.76 -17.68 3.46
CA GLY A 81 0.28 -17.71 4.83
C GLY A 81 0.64 -16.49 5.69
N SER A 82 1.36 -15.50 5.13
CA SER A 82 1.61 -14.23 5.83
C SER A 82 0.32 -13.47 6.11
N THR A 83 0.31 -12.73 7.22
CA THR A 83 -0.79 -11.82 7.57
C THR A 83 -0.26 -10.40 7.67
N ILE A 84 -0.90 -9.48 6.96
CA ILE A 84 -0.45 -8.10 6.80
C ILE A 84 -1.56 -7.16 7.25
N MET A 85 -1.25 -6.17 8.10
CA MET A 85 -2.17 -5.08 8.39
C MET A 85 -1.83 -3.86 7.54
N ASP A 86 -2.81 -3.31 6.84
CA ASP A 86 -2.70 -2.00 6.17
C ASP A 86 -3.37 -0.95 7.05
N ILE A 87 -2.55 -0.12 7.74
CA ILE A 87 -3.05 0.90 8.65
C ILE A 87 -3.19 2.25 7.97
N GLY A 88 -4.38 2.84 8.10
CA GLY A 88 -4.74 4.05 7.38
C GLY A 88 -4.93 3.79 5.89
N THR A 89 -5.55 2.66 5.57
CA THR A 89 -5.69 2.15 4.20
C THR A 89 -6.45 3.11 3.26
N GLY A 90 -7.23 4.03 3.80
CA GLY A 90 -8.09 4.89 3.01
C GLY A 90 -9.07 4.08 2.18
N GLY A 91 -9.04 4.26 0.87
CA GLY A 91 -9.84 3.48 -0.08
C GLY A 91 -9.26 2.10 -0.42
N GLY A 92 -8.23 1.61 0.30
CA GLY A 92 -7.63 0.29 0.08
C GLY A 92 -6.18 0.33 -0.42
N PHE A 93 -5.44 1.42 -0.19
CA PHE A 93 -4.05 1.56 -0.63
C PHE A 93 -3.07 1.64 0.56
N PRO A 94 -2.04 0.78 0.63
CA PRO A 94 -1.56 -0.15 -0.41
C PRO A 94 -2.22 -1.53 -0.41
N GLY A 95 -3.15 -1.84 0.50
CA GLY A 95 -3.64 -3.19 0.77
C GLY A 95 -4.26 -3.92 -0.43
N ILE A 96 -5.17 -3.29 -1.19
CA ILE A 96 -5.84 -3.92 -2.34
C ILE A 96 -4.85 -4.29 -3.46
N PRO A 97 -3.96 -3.39 -3.95
CA PRO A 97 -2.96 -3.78 -4.92
C PRO A 97 -2.05 -4.93 -4.47
N LEU A 98 -1.67 -4.94 -3.19
CA LEU A 98 -0.86 -6.02 -2.63
C LEU A 98 -1.66 -7.33 -2.57
N ALA A 99 -2.93 -7.30 -2.15
CA ALA A 99 -3.79 -8.48 -2.09
C ALA A 99 -4.01 -9.13 -3.46
N ILE A 100 -4.10 -8.33 -4.53
CA ILE A 100 -4.17 -8.85 -5.90
C ILE A 100 -2.92 -9.66 -6.25
N LEU A 101 -1.72 -9.19 -5.86
CA LEU A 101 -0.47 -9.85 -6.23
C LEU A 101 -0.10 -11.02 -5.32
N PHE A 102 -0.65 -11.07 -4.10
CA PHE A 102 -0.37 -12.10 -3.10
C PHE A 102 -1.65 -12.81 -2.65
N PRO A 103 -2.27 -13.65 -3.49
CA PRO A 103 -3.54 -14.31 -3.17
C PRO A 103 -3.47 -15.23 -1.94
N GLU A 104 -2.27 -15.78 -1.63
CA GLU A 104 -2.03 -16.65 -0.48
C GLU A 104 -1.60 -15.90 0.79
N THR A 105 -1.68 -14.56 0.79
CA THR A 105 -1.38 -13.68 1.93
C THR A 105 -2.67 -12.98 2.36
N HIS A 106 -2.96 -12.97 3.66
CA HIS A 106 -4.14 -12.27 4.16
C HIS A 106 -3.83 -10.81 4.51
N PHE A 107 -4.65 -9.89 4.00
CA PHE A 107 -4.54 -8.45 4.26
C PHE A 107 -5.70 -7.97 5.11
N HIS A 108 -5.39 -7.32 6.24
CA HIS A 108 -6.34 -6.70 7.15
C HIS A 108 -6.27 -5.18 7.03
N LEU A 109 -7.26 -4.56 6.42
CA LEU A 109 -7.28 -3.14 6.06
C LEU A 109 -8.03 -2.33 7.11
N VAL A 110 -7.34 -1.37 7.73
CA VAL A 110 -7.85 -0.58 8.87
C VAL A 110 -7.84 0.90 8.54
N ASP A 111 -8.94 1.59 8.77
CA ASP A 111 -9.04 3.06 8.70
C ASP A 111 -10.07 3.58 9.70
N SER A 112 -9.82 4.79 10.23
CA SER A 112 -10.72 5.46 11.17
C SER A 112 -11.91 6.15 10.47
N ILE A 113 -11.93 6.19 9.14
CA ILE A 113 -12.98 6.82 8.33
C ILE A 113 -13.84 5.74 7.69
N GLY A 114 -14.97 5.42 8.29
CA GLY A 114 -15.85 4.35 7.83
C GLY A 114 -16.33 4.48 6.37
N LYS A 115 -16.48 5.70 5.85
CA LYS A 115 -16.82 5.91 4.44
C LYS A 115 -15.72 5.41 3.49
N LYS A 116 -14.46 5.55 3.86
CA LYS A 116 -13.33 5.05 3.07
C LYS A 116 -13.26 3.52 3.11
N ILE A 117 -13.47 2.93 4.28
CA ILE A 117 -13.57 1.46 4.43
C ILE A 117 -14.65 0.88 3.52
N LYS A 118 -15.84 1.52 3.44
CA LYS A 118 -16.91 1.08 2.53
C LYS A 118 -16.48 1.06 1.06
N VAL A 119 -15.67 2.04 0.63
CA VAL A 119 -15.14 2.06 -0.74
C VAL A 119 -14.20 0.88 -0.97
N GLY A 120 -13.22 0.68 -0.07
CA GLY A 120 -12.29 -0.44 -0.17
C GLY A 120 -13.00 -1.80 -0.19
N GLN A 121 -14.00 -2.00 0.68
CA GLN A 121 -14.83 -3.22 0.70
C GLN A 121 -15.54 -3.45 -0.64
N ALA A 122 -16.22 -2.43 -1.16
CA ALA A 122 -16.97 -2.55 -2.41
C ALA A 122 -16.04 -2.82 -3.61
N VAL A 123 -14.85 -2.20 -3.65
CA VAL A 123 -13.87 -2.46 -4.69
C VAL A 123 -13.34 -3.89 -4.60
N ALA A 124 -12.94 -4.35 -3.40
CA ALA A 124 -12.44 -5.70 -3.17
C ALA A 124 -13.48 -6.76 -3.55
N GLU A 125 -14.73 -6.57 -3.16
CA GLU A 125 -15.85 -7.44 -3.51
C GLU A 125 -16.08 -7.49 -5.03
N ALA A 126 -16.10 -6.32 -5.70
CA ALA A 126 -16.34 -6.22 -7.14
C ALA A 126 -15.27 -6.94 -7.98
N ILE A 127 -14.03 -6.99 -7.51
CA ILE A 127 -12.93 -7.70 -8.19
C ILE A 127 -12.70 -9.13 -7.64
N GLY A 128 -13.55 -9.60 -6.72
CA GLY A 128 -13.50 -10.96 -6.19
C GLY A 128 -12.27 -11.26 -5.34
N LEU A 129 -11.81 -10.32 -4.49
CA LEU A 129 -10.74 -10.59 -3.53
C LEU A 129 -11.30 -11.31 -2.30
N GLU A 130 -10.76 -12.50 -2.00
CA GLU A 130 -11.14 -13.31 -0.84
C GLU A 130 -10.13 -13.23 0.32
N ASN A 131 -8.95 -12.74 0.04
CA ASN A 131 -7.83 -12.65 0.99
C ASN A 131 -7.72 -11.29 1.70
N VAL A 132 -8.82 -10.55 1.79
CA VAL A 132 -8.88 -9.24 2.46
C VAL A 132 -9.97 -9.21 3.54
N SER A 133 -9.70 -8.50 4.60
CA SER A 133 -10.69 -8.15 5.62
C SER A 133 -10.58 -6.66 5.96
N PHE A 134 -11.68 -6.06 6.40
CA PHE A 134 -11.74 -4.63 6.66
C PHE A 134 -12.24 -4.34 8.06
N ARG A 135 -11.66 -3.33 8.70
CA ARG A 135 -12.09 -2.88 10.02
C ARG A 135 -12.14 -1.35 10.11
N HIS A 136 -13.30 -0.84 10.48
CA HIS A 136 -13.46 0.57 10.80
C HIS A 136 -13.08 0.79 12.27
N CYS A 137 -11.86 1.20 12.55
CA CYS A 137 -11.37 1.58 13.87
C CYS A 137 -10.12 2.44 13.77
N ARG A 138 -9.68 3.04 14.88
CA ARG A 138 -8.36 3.64 14.98
C ARG A 138 -7.29 2.56 15.09
N GLY A 139 -6.07 2.82 14.60
CA GLY A 139 -4.97 1.85 14.66
C GLY A 139 -4.61 1.41 16.08
N GLU A 140 -4.78 2.32 17.06
CA GLU A 140 -4.56 2.04 18.46
C GLU A 140 -5.54 1.02 19.04
N GLU A 141 -6.71 0.85 18.44
CA GLU A 141 -7.77 -0.07 18.86
C GLU A 141 -7.60 -1.48 18.28
N GLU A 142 -6.74 -1.63 17.25
CA GLU A 142 -6.46 -2.95 16.69
C GLU A 142 -5.63 -3.78 17.67
N LYS A 143 -6.03 -5.05 17.86
CA LYS A 143 -5.41 -5.99 18.83
C LYS A 143 -4.82 -7.23 18.18
N GLN A 144 -5.13 -7.48 16.91
CA GLN A 144 -4.61 -8.65 16.21
C GLN A 144 -3.12 -8.50 15.93
N LEU A 145 -2.47 -9.66 15.75
CA LEU A 145 -1.03 -9.74 15.44
C LEU A 145 -0.82 -10.08 13.98
N PHE A 146 0.17 -9.43 13.37
CA PHE A 146 0.51 -9.53 11.95
C PHE A 146 2.01 -9.76 11.77
N ASP A 147 2.38 -10.38 10.65
CA ASP A 147 3.78 -10.52 10.28
C ASP A 147 4.36 -9.16 9.89
N PHE A 148 3.61 -8.38 9.12
CA PHE A 148 3.98 -6.99 8.81
C PHE A 148 2.80 -6.05 8.97
N VAL A 149 3.13 -4.79 9.25
CA VAL A 149 2.23 -3.67 9.06
C VAL A 149 2.72 -2.87 7.87
N VAL A 150 1.84 -2.56 6.94
CA VAL A 150 2.13 -1.65 5.83
C VAL A 150 1.36 -0.35 6.01
N SER A 151 1.89 0.74 5.48
CA SER A 151 1.22 2.04 5.53
C SER A 151 1.69 2.95 4.41
N ARG A 152 0.82 3.88 3.99
CA ARG A 152 1.17 4.92 3.02
C ARG A 152 0.80 6.30 3.54
N ALA A 153 1.82 7.14 3.81
CA ALA A 153 1.71 8.58 4.09
C ALA A 153 0.69 8.98 5.19
N VAL A 154 0.58 8.18 6.28
CA VAL A 154 -0.44 8.43 7.32
C VAL A 154 0.05 9.44 8.36
N MET A 155 1.25 9.24 8.90
CA MET A 155 1.81 10.03 10.01
C MET A 155 3.34 9.89 10.06
N PRO A 156 4.05 10.65 10.92
CA PRO A 156 5.48 10.47 11.16
C PRO A 156 5.83 9.02 11.57
N LEU A 157 6.99 8.54 11.15
CA LEU A 157 7.43 7.15 11.35
C LEU A 157 7.45 6.74 12.84
N ALA A 158 7.93 7.62 13.71
CA ALA A 158 8.02 7.35 15.14
C ALA A 158 6.65 7.14 15.79
N ASP A 159 5.66 7.90 15.39
CA ASP A 159 4.30 7.77 15.93
C ASP A 159 3.63 6.51 15.42
N LEU A 160 3.84 6.18 14.14
CA LEU A 160 3.33 4.95 13.56
C LEU A 160 3.93 3.71 14.25
N VAL A 161 5.25 3.70 14.50
CA VAL A 161 5.94 2.62 15.24
C VAL A 161 5.35 2.43 16.64
N LYS A 162 5.05 3.53 17.38
CA LYS A 162 4.42 3.43 18.72
C LYS A 162 3.08 2.72 18.67
N ILE A 163 2.25 3.02 17.65
CA ILE A 163 0.92 2.45 17.49
C ILE A 163 1.01 0.97 17.13
N VAL A 164 1.83 0.60 16.14
CA VAL A 164 1.79 -0.73 15.51
C VAL A 164 2.68 -1.78 16.17
N ARG A 165 3.65 -1.38 17.00
CA ARG A 165 4.59 -2.32 17.64
C ARG A 165 3.89 -3.49 18.36
N LYS A 166 2.77 -3.23 19.01
CA LYS A 166 1.98 -4.23 19.73
C LYS A 166 1.30 -5.25 18.80
N ASN A 167 1.22 -4.91 17.50
CA ASN A 167 0.55 -5.72 16.49
C ASN A 167 1.52 -6.60 15.68
N ILE A 168 2.79 -6.67 16.06
CA ILE A 168 3.79 -7.47 15.35
C ILE A 168 3.97 -8.83 16.02
N LYS A 169 3.82 -9.91 15.24
CA LYS A 169 4.09 -11.28 15.66
C LYS A 169 5.57 -11.48 16.00
N LYS A 170 5.85 -12.36 16.95
CA LYS A 170 7.20 -12.80 17.30
C LYS A 170 7.70 -13.90 16.36
N GLU A 171 6.82 -14.79 15.97
CA GLU A 171 7.09 -15.89 15.03
C GLU A 171 7.38 -15.33 13.65
N GLN A 172 8.40 -15.87 12.99
CA GLN A 172 8.90 -15.34 11.71
C GLN A 172 8.82 -16.40 10.63
N ILE A 173 8.15 -16.07 9.54
CA ILE A 173 8.06 -16.93 8.37
C ILE A 173 8.65 -16.29 7.11
N ASN A 174 8.85 -14.99 7.10
CA ASN A 174 9.32 -14.22 5.96
C ASN A 174 10.86 -14.06 5.97
N ALA A 175 11.42 -13.61 4.86
CA ALA A 175 12.87 -13.41 4.71
C ALA A 175 13.42 -12.26 5.54
N LEU A 176 12.60 -11.24 5.79
CA LEU A 176 12.93 -10.15 6.70
C LEU A 176 12.24 -10.35 8.05
N PRO A 177 12.84 -9.89 9.15
CA PRO A 177 12.19 -9.83 10.45
C PRO A 177 10.83 -9.11 10.37
N ASN A 178 9.85 -9.59 11.15
CA ASN A 178 8.53 -8.95 11.16
C ASN A 178 8.63 -7.48 11.59
N GLY A 179 7.84 -6.60 10.96
CA GLY A 179 7.98 -5.18 11.21
C GLY A 179 7.04 -4.29 10.43
N LEU A 180 7.42 -3.04 10.30
CA LEU A 180 6.68 -1.99 9.63
C LEU A 180 7.32 -1.66 8.28
N ILE A 181 6.52 -1.58 7.22
CA ILE A 181 6.93 -1.15 5.89
C ILE A 181 6.08 0.06 5.48
N CYS A 182 6.72 1.20 5.25
CA CYS A 182 6.04 2.44 4.89
C CYS A 182 6.41 2.91 3.50
N LEU A 183 5.40 3.34 2.74
CA LEU A 183 5.58 4.16 1.54
C LEU A 183 5.60 5.62 1.95
N LYS A 184 6.70 6.28 1.71
CA LYS A 184 6.95 7.67 2.08
C LYS A 184 7.42 8.49 0.88
N GLY A 185 7.43 9.80 1.01
CA GLY A 185 7.96 10.72 0.01
C GLY A 185 8.64 11.92 0.63
N GLY A 186 9.51 12.57 -0.13
CA GLY A 186 10.26 13.74 0.30
C GLY A 186 11.47 13.40 1.19
N GLU A 187 11.94 14.40 1.94
CA GLU A 187 13.06 14.26 2.86
C GLU A 187 12.67 13.51 4.13
N LEU A 188 13.31 12.39 4.38
CA LEU A 188 13.02 11.50 5.50
C LEU A 188 14.15 11.39 6.54
N ALA A 189 15.25 12.13 6.35
CA ALA A 189 16.41 12.03 7.22
C ALA A 189 16.05 12.17 8.72
N HIS A 190 15.22 13.16 9.05
CA HIS A 190 14.75 13.38 10.42
C HIS A 190 13.82 12.29 10.95
N GLU A 191 12.95 11.73 10.08
CA GLU A 191 12.03 10.66 10.48
C GLU A 191 12.77 9.33 10.71
N ILE A 192 13.81 9.06 9.94
CA ILE A 192 14.59 7.82 10.00
C ILE A 192 15.66 7.88 11.11
N LEU A 193 16.13 9.07 11.48
CA LEU A 193 17.21 9.25 12.45
C LEU A 193 17.03 8.46 13.75
N PRO A 194 15.85 8.41 14.39
CA PRO A 194 15.63 7.60 15.60
C PRO A 194 15.80 6.08 15.37
N PHE A 195 15.73 5.63 14.12
CA PHE A 195 15.79 4.23 13.71
C PHE A 195 17.02 3.90 12.87
N ARG A 196 18.01 4.83 12.75
CA ARG A 196 19.15 4.75 11.83
C ARG A 196 19.95 3.45 11.85
N ASN A 197 19.98 2.76 12.99
CA ASN A 197 20.71 1.50 13.16
C ASN A 197 19.85 0.26 12.78
N GLN A 198 18.58 0.43 12.46
CA GLN A 198 17.64 -0.65 12.24
C GLN A 198 16.81 -0.46 10.96
N ALA A 199 16.43 0.79 10.65
CA ALA A 199 15.63 1.08 9.48
C ALA A 199 16.43 0.92 8.18
N ILE A 200 15.80 0.34 7.19
CA ILE A 200 16.28 0.30 5.80
C ILE A 200 15.40 1.24 4.99
N SER A 201 16.03 2.16 4.27
CA SER A 201 15.34 3.05 3.31
C SER A 201 15.82 2.74 1.90
N MET A 202 14.89 2.62 0.97
CA MET A 202 15.15 2.33 -0.43
C MET A 202 14.44 3.36 -1.31
N ASP A 203 15.18 3.96 -2.23
CA ASP A 203 14.64 4.91 -3.20
C ASP A 203 13.89 4.17 -4.33
N LEU A 204 12.64 4.54 -4.58
CA LEU A 204 11.85 3.89 -5.63
C LEU A 204 12.25 4.31 -7.04
N LYS A 205 12.93 5.45 -7.20
CA LYS A 205 13.51 5.88 -8.48
C LYS A 205 14.55 4.91 -9.05
N ASP A 206 15.20 4.11 -8.20
CA ASP A 206 16.15 3.09 -8.64
C ASP A 206 15.46 1.86 -9.26
N HIS A 207 14.13 1.78 -9.11
CA HIS A 207 13.30 0.66 -9.54
C HIS A 207 12.21 1.02 -10.55
N PHE A 208 11.76 2.28 -10.55
CA PHE A 208 10.74 2.82 -11.46
C PHE A 208 11.29 4.08 -12.14
N LYS A 209 11.03 4.22 -13.45
CA LYS A 209 11.62 5.29 -14.29
C LYS A 209 10.79 6.57 -14.33
N GLU A 210 9.55 6.50 -13.87
CA GLU A 210 8.61 7.61 -13.93
C GLU A 210 8.99 8.69 -12.91
N GLU A 211 8.91 9.96 -13.32
CA GLU A 211 9.26 11.14 -12.52
C GLU A 211 8.60 11.15 -11.13
N PHE A 212 7.39 10.62 -11.04
CA PHE A 212 6.67 10.48 -9.77
C PHE A 212 7.50 9.80 -8.68
N PHE A 213 8.38 8.85 -9.04
CA PHE A 213 9.16 8.07 -8.08
C PHE A 213 10.47 8.74 -7.65
N GLU A 214 10.86 9.88 -8.22
CA GLU A 214 12.09 10.61 -7.87
C GLU A 214 12.22 10.89 -6.36
N THR A 215 11.07 11.15 -5.71
CA THR A 215 11.04 11.47 -4.28
C THR A 215 10.41 10.38 -3.42
N LYS A 216 10.05 9.23 -4.01
CA LYS A 216 9.35 8.16 -3.27
C LYS A 216 10.32 7.13 -2.74
N LYS A 217 10.02 6.65 -1.52
CA LYS A 217 10.86 5.69 -0.80
C LYS A 217 10.00 4.61 -0.15
N VAL A 218 10.57 3.43 0.00
CA VAL A 218 10.09 2.40 0.93
C VAL A 218 10.99 2.45 2.15
N VAL A 219 10.40 2.56 3.34
CA VAL A 219 11.09 2.51 4.61
C VAL A 219 10.63 1.28 5.38
N TYR A 220 11.56 0.44 5.75
CA TYR A 220 11.30 -0.74 6.57
C TYR A 220 11.94 -0.58 7.94
N VAL A 221 11.19 -0.93 9.00
CA VAL A 221 11.66 -0.94 10.40
C VAL A 221 11.33 -2.30 11.01
N PRO A 222 12.34 -3.13 11.34
CA PRO A 222 12.11 -4.38 12.07
C PRO A 222 11.60 -4.07 13.49
N LEU A 223 10.57 -4.76 13.94
CA LEU A 223 9.94 -4.52 15.25
C LEU A 223 9.89 -5.75 16.15
N CYS A 224 10.18 -6.95 15.64
CA CYS A 224 10.15 -8.18 16.43
C CYS A 224 11.42 -8.44 17.22
N CYS A 225 12.58 -7.88 16.81
CA CYS A 225 13.90 -8.14 17.37
C CYS A 225 14.47 -6.97 18.17
N LEU A 226 13.63 -6.12 18.77
CA LEU A 226 14.13 -5.14 19.74
C LEU A 226 14.43 -5.82 21.08
N LEU A 227 15.48 -6.65 21.13
CA LEU A 227 16.23 -6.82 22.36
C LEU A 227 16.84 -5.44 22.65
N TYR A 228 16.25 -4.73 23.55
CA TYR A 228 16.85 -3.56 24.17
C TYR A 228 18.14 -4.03 24.87
N THR A 229 19.27 -3.87 24.23
CA THR A 229 20.49 -3.67 24.97
C THR A 229 20.42 -2.25 25.52
N SER A 230 19.93 -2.10 26.73
CA SER A 230 20.15 -0.88 27.52
C SER A 230 21.64 -0.61 27.51
N PRO A 231 22.11 0.60 27.19
CA PRO A 231 23.48 0.94 27.48
C PRO A 231 23.64 0.95 29.01
N SER A 232 24.51 0.09 29.52
CA SER A 232 25.06 0.15 30.85
C SER A 232 25.89 1.40 31.04
#